data_61766d1bbcfb516215e499de977d4c44
#
_entry.id   61766d1bbcfb516215e499de977d4c44
#
_cell.length_a   1.000
_cell.length_b   1.000
_cell.length_c   1.000
_cell.angle_alpha   90.00
_cell.angle_beta   90.00
_cell.angle_gamma   90.00
#
_symmetry.space_group_name_H-M   'P 1'
#
loop_
_entity.id
_entity.type
_entity.pdbx_description
1 polymer ?
#
loop_
_entity_poly.entity_id
_entity_poly.type
_entity_poly.pdbx_seq_one_letter_code
_entity_poly.pdbx_strand_id
1 'polypeptide(L)'
;MWPSLFHRKKVIVTDHQIQRSSIRLICYQSNQRRIPWKAICAEISEEDKKHVLCPASLHIPQETGLRRFEPSYYGAVMAQNAFFSLLNMARVPPRDLRLALYDPCARYFQAAKQMMSYCAQLWIFTENPIGYQKVIQEMVEELGGEPLLTDEIENIRDCHA
;
A
#
# COMPACT_ATOMS: atom_id res chain seq x y z
N MET A 1 54.56 3.04 -14.52
CA MET A 1 53.82 1.98 -13.82
C MET A 1 52.67 2.64 -13.09
N TRP A 2 51.47 2.62 -13.65
CA TRP A 2 50.30 3.27 -13.07
C TRP A 2 49.66 2.31 -12.10
N PRO A 3 49.31 2.66 -10.86
CA PRO A 3 48.60 1.78 -9.95
C PRO A 3 47.17 1.63 -10.50
N SER A 4 46.80 0.39 -10.83
CA SER A 4 45.44 0.05 -11.18
C SER A 4 44.55 0.35 -9.97
N LEU A 5 43.76 1.40 -10.04
CA LEU A 5 42.67 1.71 -9.12
C LEU A 5 41.62 0.60 -9.28
N PHE A 6 41.82 -0.51 -8.58
CA PHE A 6 40.78 -1.48 -8.36
C PHE A 6 39.67 -0.79 -7.54
N HIS A 7 38.67 -0.28 -8.22
CA HIS A 7 37.43 0.15 -7.57
C HIS A 7 36.82 -1.08 -6.92
N ARG A 8 37.11 -1.30 -5.64
CA ARG A 8 36.42 -2.31 -4.82
C ARG A 8 34.95 -1.94 -4.81
N LYS A 9 34.15 -2.84 -5.34
CA LYS A 9 32.69 -2.80 -5.21
C LYS A 9 32.37 -2.70 -3.73
N LYS A 10 31.92 -1.56 -3.26
CA LYS A 10 31.66 -1.35 -1.85
C LYS A 10 30.16 -1.55 -1.61
N VAL A 11 29.82 -2.63 -0.94
CA VAL A 11 28.50 -2.78 -0.30
C VAL A 11 28.61 -2.07 1.04
N ILE A 12 27.73 -1.11 1.29
CA ILE A 12 27.64 -0.39 2.55
C ILE A 12 26.37 -0.87 3.23
N VAL A 13 26.53 -1.40 4.42
CA VAL A 13 25.42 -1.85 5.27
C VAL A 13 25.27 -0.87 6.42
N THR A 14 24.05 -0.41 6.65
CA THR A 14 23.72 0.48 7.75
C THR A 14 22.44 -0.02 8.42
N ASP A 15 22.49 -0.25 9.72
CA ASP A 15 21.32 -0.64 10.51
C ASP A 15 20.68 0.59 11.15
N HIS A 16 19.39 0.77 10.95
CA HIS A 16 18.58 1.83 11.52
C HIS A 16 17.56 1.26 12.49
N GLN A 17 17.61 1.71 13.74
CA GLN A 17 16.62 1.35 14.75
C GLN A 17 15.40 2.26 14.63
N ILE A 18 14.22 1.69 14.49
CA ILE A 18 12.94 2.41 14.45
C ILE A 18 12.04 1.80 15.53
N GLN A 19 11.91 2.48 16.67
CA GLN A 19 11.16 1.99 17.82
C GLN A 19 11.63 0.59 18.26
N ARG A 20 10.78 -0.45 18.09
CA ARG A 20 11.07 -1.85 18.44
C ARG A 20 11.56 -2.68 17.24
N SER A 21 11.69 -2.09 16.08
CA SER A 21 12.09 -2.76 14.84
C SER A 21 13.42 -2.19 14.32
N SER A 22 14.15 -2.98 13.55
CA SER A 22 15.36 -2.53 12.87
C SER A 22 15.17 -2.65 11.35
N ILE A 23 15.69 -1.69 10.62
CA ILE A 23 15.76 -1.73 9.15
C ILE A 23 17.23 -1.75 8.76
N ARG A 24 17.62 -2.77 8.00
CA ARG A 24 18.95 -2.86 7.40
C ARG A 24 18.93 -2.26 6.01
N LEU A 25 19.66 -1.17 5.83
CA LEU A 25 19.86 -0.53 4.55
C LEU A 25 21.13 -1.06 3.89
N ILE A 26 21.01 -1.66 2.71
CA ILE A 26 22.12 -2.15 1.92
C ILE A 26 22.27 -1.27 0.69
N CYS A 27 23.30 -0.43 0.68
CA CYS A 27 23.64 0.42 -0.44
C CYS A 27 24.76 -0.19 -1.26
N TYR A 28 24.59 -0.22 -2.57
CA TYR A 28 25.58 -0.68 -3.48
C TYR A 28 25.94 0.41 -4.48
N GLN A 29 27.21 0.73 -4.53
CA GLN A 29 27.76 1.69 -5.51
C GLN A 29 28.61 0.95 -6.53
N SER A 30 28.24 0.99 -7.77
CA SER A 30 29.00 0.38 -8.86
C SER A 30 28.93 1.22 -10.13
N ASN A 31 30.08 1.32 -10.78
CA ASN A 31 30.19 1.86 -12.14
C ASN A 31 29.80 0.82 -13.21
N GLN A 32 29.45 -0.39 -12.80
CA GLN A 32 29.04 -1.47 -13.70
C GLN A 32 27.53 -1.69 -13.62
N ARG A 33 26.90 -1.97 -14.78
CA ARG A 33 25.45 -2.26 -14.88
C ARG A 33 25.01 -3.54 -14.16
N ARG A 34 25.94 -4.32 -13.59
CA ARG A 34 25.60 -5.60 -12.91
C ARG A 34 25.59 -5.43 -11.41
N ILE A 35 24.45 -5.82 -10.80
CA ILE A 35 24.27 -5.85 -9.36
C ILE A 35 24.99 -7.06 -8.79
N PRO A 36 25.80 -6.92 -7.72
CA PRO A 36 26.51 -8.05 -7.09
C PRO A 36 25.61 -8.80 -6.12
N TRP A 37 24.62 -9.50 -6.63
CA TRP A 37 23.63 -10.20 -5.84
C TRP A 37 24.24 -11.12 -4.78
N LYS A 38 25.34 -11.82 -5.12
CA LYS A 38 26.03 -12.70 -4.17
C LYS A 38 26.53 -11.95 -2.94
N ALA A 39 27.08 -10.74 -3.12
CA ALA A 39 27.56 -9.93 -2.01
C ALA A 39 26.39 -9.35 -1.20
N ILE A 40 25.30 -8.95 -1.85
CA ILE A 40 24.09 -8.46 -1.18
C ILE A 40 23.45 -9.57 -0.35
N CYS A 41 23.30 -10.78 -0.91
CA CYS A 41 22.70 -11.91 -0.21
C CYS A 41 23.53 -12.36 1.01
N ALA A 42 24.83 -12.15 1.00
CA ALA A 42 25.69 -12.47 2.15
C ALA A 42 25.45 -11.57 3.36
N GLU A 43 24.85 -10.38 3.15
CA GLU A 43 24.53 -9.42 4.20
C GLU A 43 23.09 -9.55 4.73
N ILE A 44 22.30 -10.46 4.16
CA ILE A 44 20.87 -10.64 4.51
C ILE A 44 20.71 -11.99 5.20
N SER A 45 20.04 -11.99 6.37
CA SER A 45 19.70 -13.24 7.05
C SER A 45 18.67 -14.05 6.25
N GLU A 46 18.59 -15.37 6.49
CA GLU A 46 17.60 -16.22 5.80
C GLU A 46 16.16 -15.78 6.10
N GLU A 47 15.91 -15.24 7.29
CA GLU A 47 14.58 -14.75 7.68
C GLU A 47 14.22 -13.46 6.93
N ASP A 48 15.20 -12.55 6.79
CA ASP A 48 15.00 -11.25 6.13
C ASP A 48 14.88 -11.36 4.60
N LYS A 49 15.34 -12.45 4.00
CA LYS A 49 15.22 -12.67 2.56
C LYS A 49 13.79 -12.57 2.03
N LYS A 50 12.80 -12.79 2.87
CA LYS A 50 11.37 -12.71 2.52
C LYS A 50 10.80 -11.29 2.62
N HIS A 51 11.57 -10.32 3.13
CA HIS A 51 11.09 -8.98 3.47
C HIS A 51 11.96 -7.87 2.85
N VAL A 52 12.37 -8.03 1.61
CA VAL A 52 13.27 -7.07 0.94
C VAL A 52 12.49 -5.94 0.29
N LEU A 53 12.66 -4.71 0.80
CA LEU A 53 12.18 -3.51 0.15
C LEU A 53 13.16 -3.07 -0.93
N CYS A 54 12.71 -2.93 -2.15
CA CYS A 54 13.51 -2.44 -3.27
C CYS A 54 12.63 -1.76 -4.32
N PRO A 55 13.20 -0.93 -5.21
CA PRO A 55 12.44 -0.30 -6.29
C PRO A 55 11.69 -1.33 -7.15
N ALA A 56 10.48 -0.98 -7.57
CA ALA A 56 9.65 -1.86 -8.41
C ALA A 56 10.34 -2.25 -9.74
N SER A 57 11.16 -1.34 -10.27
CA SER A 57 11.93 -1.56 -11.50
C SER A 57 13.13 -2.51 -11.33
N LEU A 58 13.49 -2.86 -10.07
CA LEU A 58 14.61 -3.75 -9.81
C LEU A 58 14.20 -5.21 -10.01
N HIS A 59 14.82 -5.87 -10.98
CA HIS A 59 14.64 -7.31 -11.17
C HIS A 59 15.50 -8.09 -10.16
N ILE A 60 14.86 -8.88 -9.32
CA ILE A 60 15.54 -9.78 -8.36
C ILE A 60 15.62 -11.18 -8.99
N PRO A 61 16.84 -11.72 -9.21
CA PRO A 61 16.98 -13.07 -9.75
C PRO A 61 16.48 -14.13 -8.78
N GLN A 62 15.77 -15.13 -9.29
CA GLN A 62 15.16 -16.19 -8.47
C GLN A 62 16.20 -16.98 -7.65
N GLU A 63 17.38 -17.19 -8.21
CA GLU A 63 18.48 -17.89 -7.55
C GLU A 63 19.01 -17.22 -6.28
N THR A 64 18.66 -15.94 -6.05
CA THR A 64 19.04 -15.23 -4.82
C THR A 64 18.24 -15.66 -3.60
N GLY A 65 17.08 -16.25 -3.79
CA GLY A 65 16.12 -16.55 -2.73
C GLY A 65 15.46 -15.30 -2.12
N LEU A 66 15.81 -14.10 -2.58
CA LEU A 66 15.24 -12.85 -2.10
C LEU A 66 13.81 -12.69 -2.63
N ARG A 67 12.91 -12.30 -1.76
CA ARG A 67 11.52 -11.97 -2.14
C ARG A 67 11.26 -10.50 -1.85
N ARG A 68 10.74 -9.79 -2.86
CA ARG A 68 10.28 -8.42 -2.66
C ARG A 68 9.13 -8.42 -1.67
N PHE A 69 9.24 -7.55 -0.68
CA PHE A 69 8.11 -7.24 0.17
C PHE A 69 7.12 -6.37 -0.61
N GLU A 70 5.94 -6.87 -0.80
CA GLU A 70 4.84 -6.13 -1.42
C GLU A 70 3.88 -5.66 -0.33
N PRO A 71 3.98 -4.38 0.06
CA PRO A 71 3.19 -3.83 1.17
C PRO A 71 1.74 -3.50 0.77
N SER A 72 1.17 -4.16 -0.24
CA SER A 72 -0.16 -3.85 -0.75
C SER A 72 -1.21 -3.81 0.36
N TYR A 73 -1.20 -4.78 1.27
CA TYR A 73 -2.08 -4.79 2.42
C TYR A 73 -1.77 -3.64 3.40
N TYR A 74 -0.51 -3.43 3.76
CA TYR A 74 -0.12 -2.33 4.64
C TYR A 74 -0.36 -0.97 4.00
N GLY A 75 -0.12 -0.85 2.69
CA GLY A 75 -0.43 0.34 1.92
C GLY A 75 -1.91 0.69 1.98
N ALA A 76 -2.79 -0.28 1.83
CA ALA A 76 -4.23 -0.09 1.95
C ALA A 76 -4.63 0.35 3.37
N VAL A 77 -4.12 -0.31 4.42
CA VAL A 77 -4.39 0.06 5.81
C VAL A 77 -3.86 1.46 6.13
N MET A 78 -2.66 1.81 5.69
CA MET A 78 -2.11 3.16 5.88
C MET A 78 -2.91 4.22 5.15
N ALA A 79 -3.31 3.97 3.90
CA ALA A 79 -4.15 4.87 3.13
C ALA A 79 -5.51 5.08 3.81
N GLN A 80 -6.13 4.01 4.30
CA GLN A 80 -7.38 4.06 5.04
C GLN A 80 -7.24 4.89 6.33
N ASN A 81 -6.20 4.65 7.13
CA ASN A 81 -5.96 5.40 8.36
C ASN A 81 -5.68 6.89 8.08
N ALA A 82 -4.91 7.20 7.04
CA ALA A 82 -4.66 8.58 6.62
C ALA A 82 -5.95 9.26 6.17
N PHE A 83 -6.78 8.58 5.38
CA PHE A 83 -8.07 9.07 4.93
C PHE A 83 -8.99 9.43 6.11
N PHE A 84 -9.19 8.53 7.08
CA PHE A 84 -10.01 8.82 8.25
C PHE A 84 -9.42 9.91 9.14
N SER A 85 -8.11 10.00 9.23
CA SER A 85 -7.46 11.11 9.93
C SER A 85 -7.74 12.45 9.25
N LEU A 86 -7.70 12.50 7.91
CA LEU A 86 -8.04 13.69 7.15
C LEU A 86 -9.52 14.04 7.27
N LEU A 87 -10.44 13.07 7.27
CA LEU A 87 -11.86 13.31 7.50
C LEU A 87 -12.12 13.92 8.88
N ASN A 88 -11.43 13.42 9.92
CA ASN A 88 -11.54 13.98 11.27
C ASN A 88 -10.97 15.42 11.35
N MET A 89 -10.03 15.78 10.51
CA MET A 89 -9.48 17.14 10.42
C MET A 89 -10.35 18.04 9.53
N ALA A 90 -11.10 17.48 8.60
CA ALA A 90 -12.01 18.23 7.74
C ALA A 90 -13.16 18.79 8.59
N ARG A 91 -13.36 20.11 8.51
CA ARG A 91 -14.43 20.80 9.23
C ARG A 91 -15.77 20.73 8.49
N VAL A 92 -16.02 19.65 7.76
CA VAL A 92 -17.26 19.42 7.01
C VAL A 92 -18.16 18.53 7.88
N PRO A 93 -19.38 18.94 8.18
CA PRO A 93 -20.32 18.11 8.93
C PRO A 93 -20.56 16.78 8.22
N PRO A 94 -20.65 15.63 8.94
CA PRO A 94 -20.88 14.32 8.31
C PRO A 94 -22.12 14.29 7.39
N ARG A 95 -23.19 15.02 7.76
CA ARG A 95 -24.41 15.13 6.95
C ARG A 95 -24.23 15.78 5.58
N ASP A 96 -23.14 16.53 5.40
CA ASP A 96 -22.85 17.24 4.16
C ASP A 96 -21.73 16.52 3.35
N LEU A 97 -21.11 15.48 3.95
CA LEU A 97 -20.07 14.70 3.28
C LEU A 97 -20.66 13.70 2.27
N ARG A 98 -20.11 13.74 1.08
CA ARG A 98 -20.29 12.76 0.01
C ARG A 98 -18.93 12.10 -0.27
N LEU A 99 -18.84 10.82 0.02
CA LEU A 99 -17.61 10.05 -0.14
C LEU A 99 -17.73 9.07 -1.31
N ALA A 100 -16.60 8.73 -1.89
CA ALA A 100 -16.51 7.72 -2.94
C ALA A 100 -15.47 6.67 -2.59
N LEU A 101 -15.80 5.41 -2.84
CA LEU A 101 -14.88 4.28 -2.75
C LEU A 101 -14.71 3.66 -4.14
N TYR A 102 -13.48 3.62 -4.62
CA TYR A 102 -13.14 2.88 -5.84
C TYR A 102 -12.73 1.45 -5.50
N ASP A 103 -13.63 0.49 -5.73
CA ASP A 103 -13.44 -0.93 -5.43
C ASP A 103 -14.00 -1.82 -6.53
N PRO A 104 -13.36 -1.88 -7.71
CA PRO A 104 -13.86 -2.61 -8.86
C PRO A 104 -14.05 -4.10 -8.58
N CYS A 105 -13.27 -4.68 -7.68
CA CYS A 105 -13.30 -6.10 -7.38
C CYS A 105 -14.14 -6.49 -6.16
N ALA A 106 -14.80 -5.55 -5.49
CA ALA A 106 -15.55 -5.76 -4.26
C ALA A 106 -14.71 -6.45 -3.15
N ARG A 107 -13.65 -5.77 -2.71
CA ARG A 107 -12.69 -6.31 -1.70
C ARG A 107 -12.64 -5.49 -0.41
N TYR A 108 -13.07 -4.21 -0.45
CA TYR A 108 -12.88 -3.26 0.65
C TYR A 108 -14.13 -3.03 1.47
N PHE A 109 -14.89 -4.11 1.76
CA PHE A 109 -16.15 -4.05 2.50
C PHE A 109 -16.06 -3.35 3.86
N GLN A 110 -14.98 -3.61 4.61
CA GLN A 110 -14.80 -2.99 5.92
C GLN A 110 -14.55 -1.48 5.80
N ALA A 111 -13.79 -1.07 4.79
CA ALA A 111 -13.60 0.35 4.51
C ALA A 111 -14.91 1.02 4.12
N ALA A 112 -15.74 0.37 3.29
CA ALA A 112 -17.06 0.87 2.90
C ALA A 112 -17.98 1.05 4.13
N LYS A 113 -18.07 0.05 5.02
CA LYS A 113 -18.84 0.16 6.26
C LYS A 113 -18.34 1.32 7.13
N GLN A 114 -17.03 1.43 7.29
CA GLN A 114 -16.47 2.50 8.09
C GLN A 114 -16.71 3.87 7.45
N MET A 115 -16.55 4.03 6.11
CA MET A 115 -16.84 5.27 5.40
C MET A 115 -18.31 5.68 5.56
N MET A 116 -19.24 4.74 5.47
CA MET A 116 -20.67 4.98 5.64
C MET A 116 -21.01 5.60 7.00
N SER A 117 -20.27 5.28 8.04
CA SER A 117 -20.47 5.89 9.36
C SER A 117 -20.00 7.35 9.47
N TYR A 118 -19.25 7.87 8.47
CA TYR A 118 -18.71 9.23 8.47
C TYR A 118 -19.43 10.19 7.51
N CYS A 119 -20.31 9.70 6.63
CA CYS A 119 -20.89 10.52 5.59
C CYS A 119 -22.40 10.34 5.45
N ALA A 120 -23.05 11.35 4.83
CA ALA A 120 -24.47 11.26 4.47
C ALA A 120 -24.70 10.40 3.23
N GLN A 121 -23.70 10.34 2.34
CA GLN A 121 -23.81 9.61 1.09
C GLN A 121 -22.48 8.95 0.74
N LEU A 122 -22.51 7.64 0.51
CA LEU A 122 -21.37 6.86 0.04
C LEU A 122 -21.66 6.34 -1.37
N TRP A 123 -20.80 6.68 -2.31
CA TRP A 123 -20.77 6.08 -3.64
C TRP A 123 -19.70 4.99 -3.68
N ILE A 124 -20.02 3.84 -4.26
CA ILE A 124 -19.06 2.76 -4.46
C ILE A 124 -19.01 2.43 -5.94
N PHE A 125 -17.87 2.73 -6.57
CA PHE A 125 -17.57 2.23 -7.89
C PHE A 125 -17.20 0.76 -7.81
N THR A 126 -17.95 -0.12 -8.48
CA THR A 126 -17.63 -1.55 -8.50
C THR A 126 -18.13 -2.21 -9.79
N GLU A 127 -17.31 -3.09 -10.36
CA GLU A 127 -17.68 -3.97 -11.47
C GLU A 127 -18.37 -5.26 -10.97
N ASN A 128 -18.38 -5.46 -9.65
CA ASN A 128 -18.98 -6.63 -8.99
C ASN A 128 -20.03 -6.23 -7.94
N PRO A 129 -21.20 -5.72 -8.34
CA PRO A 129 -22.26 -5.29 -7.41
C PRO A 129 -22.80 -6.44 -6.56
N ILE A 130 -22.79 -7.68 -7.08
CA ILE A 130 -23.26 -8.86 -6.35
C ILE A 130 -22.41 -9.09 -5.09
N GLY A 131 -21.09 -8.81 -5.17
CA GLY A 131 -20.20 -8.93 -4.03
C GLY A 131 -20.59 -8.04 -2.85
N TYR A 132 -21.27 -6.91 -3.11
CA TYR A 132 -21.71 -5.97 -2.08
C TYR A 132 -23.08 -6.28 -1.47
N GLN A 133 -23.91 -7.15 -2.04
CA GLN A 133 -25.29 -7.37 -1.61
C GLN A 133 -25.43 -7.63 -0.11
N LYS A 134 -24.62 -8.58 0.41
CA LYS A 134 -24.65 -8.91 1.85
C LYS A 134 -24.23 -7.74 2.73
N VAL A 135 -23.20 -7.03 2.29
CA VAL A 135 -22.61 -5.90 3.03
C VAL A 135 -23.57 -4.71 3.05
N ILE A 136 -24.29 -4.46 1.96
CA ILE A 136 -25.34 -3.42 1.90
C ILE A 136 -26.44 -3.72 2.90
N GLN A 137 -26.92 -4.96 2.96
CA GLN A 137 -27.94 -5.34 3.92
C GLN A 137 -27.45 -5.10 5.36
N GLU A 138 -26.22 -5.50 5.69
CA GLU A 138 -25.62 -5.22 6.99
C GLU A 138 -25.50 -3.70 7.27
N MET A 139 -25.13 -2.88 6.27
CA MET A 139 -25.06 -1.43 6.42
C MET A 139 -26.42 -0.81 6.71
N VAL A 140 -27.46 -1.25 6.00
CA VAL A 140 -28.85 -0.77 6.24
C VAL A 140 -29.28 -1.12 7.63
N GLU A 141 -29.07 -2.36 8.09
CA GLU A 141 -29.49 -2.84 9.40
C GLU A 141 -28.71 -2.19 10.56
N GLU A 142 -27.37 -2.04 10.40
CA GLU A 142 -26.50 -1.54 11.47
C GLU A 142 -26.35 -0.02 11.49
N LEU A 143 -26.33 0.62 10.32
CA LEU A 143 -26.02 2.04 10.17
C LEU A 143 -27.21 2.88 9.69
N GLY A 144 -28.28 2.23 9.26
CA GLY A 144 -29.46 2.91 8.73
C GLY A 144 -29.25 3.63 7.40
N GLY A 145 -28.19 3.31 6.67
CA GLY A 145 -27.83 3.94 5.39
C GLY A 145 -27.52 2.92 4.31
N GLU A 146 -27.85 3.25 3.06
CA GLU A 146 -27.59 2.43 1.90
C GLU A 146 -26.59 3.14 0.99
N PRO A 147 -25.44 2.51 0.63
CA PRO A 147 -24.50 3.08 -0.34
C PRO A 147 -25.07 2.98 -1.75
N LEU A 148 -24.66 3.89 -2.61
CA LEU A 148 -25.01 3.91 -4.02
C LEU A 148 -23.91 3.18 -4.81
N LEU A 149 -24.28 2.07 -5.46
CA LEU A 149 -23.37 1.34 -6.35
C LEU A 149 -23.41 1.93 -7.76
N THR A 150 -22.25 2.00 -8.40
CA THR A 150 -22.12 2.42 -9.80
C THR A 150 -20.95 1.70 -10.48
N ASP A 151 -21.05 1.47 -11.76
CA ASP A 151 -19.97 1.04 -12.67
C ASP A 151 -19.48 2.18 -13.57
N GLU A 152 -20.04 3.37 -13.42
CA GLU A 152 -19.65 4.58 -14.14
C GLU A 152 -18.81 5.48 -13.24
N ILE A 153 -17.56 5.73 -13.63
CA ILE A 153 -16.61 6.55 -12.85
C ILE A 153 -17.04 8.02 -12.76
N GLU A 154 -17.82 8.49 -13.71
CA GLU A 154 -18.34 9.84 -13.76
C GLU A 154 -19.22 10.16 -12.54
N ASN A 155 -19.97 9.18 -12.05
CA ASN A 155 -20.90 9.35 -10.93
C ASN A 155 -20.20 9.66 -9.60
N ILE A 156 -18.90 9.36 -9.47
CA ILE A 156 -18.13 9.62 -8.26
C ILE A 156 -17.31 10.92 -8.31
N ARG A 157 -17.30 11.64 -9.44
CA ARG A 157 -16.48 12.85 -9.61
C ARG A 157 -16.89 14.01 -8.72
N ASP A 158 -18.16 14.09 -8.36
CA ASP A 158 -18.70 15.17 -7.53
C ASP A 158 -18.65 14.87 -6.03
N CYS A 159 -17.98 13.78 -5.63
CA CYS A 159 -17.75 13.47 -4.25
C CYS A 159 -16.63 14.35 -3.67
N HIS A 160 -16.67 14.58 -2.36
CA HIS A 160 -15.64 15.38 -1.66
C HIS A 160 -14.32 14.63 -1.53
N ALA A 161 -14.36 13.32 -1.43
CA ALA A 161 -13.22 12.39 -1.35
C ALA A 161 -13.67 10.98 -1.74
#